data_54582e00cbef6fe6203801608db8c1b3
#
_entry.id   54582e00cbef6fe6203801608db8c1b3
#
_cell.length_a   1.000
_cell.length_b   1.000
_cell.length_c   1.000
_cell.angle_alpha   90.00
_cell.angle_beta   90.00
_cell.angle_gamma   90.00
#
_symmetry.space_group_name_H-M   'P 1'
#
loop_
_entity.id
_entity.type
_entity.pdbx_description
1 polymer ?
#
loop_
_entity_poly.entity_id
_entity_poly.type
_entity_poly.pdbx_seq_one_letter_code
_entity_poly.pdbx_strand_id
1 'polypeptide(L)'
;MLEVVKARELLPLIDFAYQGFGDGLEEDAWAVRLFAAELPELLVTSSCSKNFGLYRERTGALIVRADNVEKLLDIRSQLAFLARNLWSTPPSHGAAVVAEILGDAELKSLWTDEV
;
A
#
# COMPACT_ATOMS: atom_id res chain seq x y z
N MET A 1 1.93 2.45 20.38
CA MET A 1 2.85 2.77 19.25
C MET A 1 2.58 4.17 18.67
N LEU A 2 1.35 4.53 18.31
CA LEU A 2 1.01 5.86 17.77
C LEU A 2 1.49 7.01 18.67
N GLU A 3 1.26 6.95 19.97
CA GLU A 3 1.70 7.97 20.93
C GLU A 3 3.23 8.16 20.95
N VAL A 4 3.98 7.08 20.75
CA VAL A 4 5.45 7.16 20.66
C VAL A 4 5.88 7.83 19.38
N VAL A 5 5.21 7.52 18.26
CA VAL A 5 5.46 8.17 16.95
C VAL A 5 5.22 9.67 17.06
N LYS A 6 4.07 10.07 17.63
CA LYS A 6 3.74 11.49 17.86
C LYS A 6 4.74 12.19 18.78
N ALA A 7 5.03 11.57 19.94
CA ALA A 7 5.90 12.19 20.94
C ALA A 7 7.36 12.34 20.49
N ARG A 8 7.80 11.55 19.51
CA ARG A 8 9.16 11.56 18.98
C ARG A 8 9.26 12.11 17.57
N GLU A 9 8.15 12.61 17.02
CA GLU A 9 8.08 13.15 15.65
C GLU A 9 8.68 12.21 14.59
N LEU A 10 8.35 10.90 14.70
CA LEU A 10 8.87 9.90 13.79
C LEU A 10 8.04 9.84 12.50
N LEU A 11 8.71 9.59 11.37
CA LEU A 11 8.05 9.20 10.13
C LEU A 11 7.84 7.68 10.15
N PRO A 12 6.61 7.18 10.32
CA PRO A 12 6.36 5.75 10.33
C PRO A 12 6.33 5.15 8.91
N LEU A 13 6.88 3.96 8.79
CA LEU A 13 6.71 3.08 7.64
C LEU A 13 5.95 1.84 8.12
N ILE A 14 4.77 1.61 7.55
CA ILE A 14 3.96 0.41 7.81
C ILE A 14 4.13 -0.56 6.66
N ASP A 15 4.67 -1.75 6.93
CA ASP A 15 4.67 -2.87 5.99
C ASP A 15 3.34 -3.63 6.12
N PHE A 16 2.51 -3.50 5.08
CA PHE A 16 1.15 -4.01 5.04
C PHE A 16 1.01 -5.12 3.98
N ALA A 17 1.83 -6.18 4.16
CA ALA A 17 1.92 -7.27 3.20
C ALA A 17 0.91 -8.42 3.46
N TYR A 18 0.19 -8.42 4.59
CA TYR A 18 -0.66 -9.53 5.04
C TYR A 18 -2.12 -9.12 5.28
N GLN A 19 -2.61 -8.08 4.61
CA GLN A 19 -4.01 -7.69 4.70
C GLN A 19 -4.95 -8.82 4.28
N GLY A 20 -5.91 -9.15 5.14
CA GLY A 20 -6.88 -10.20 4.96
C GLY A 20 -6.53 -11.52 5.69
N PHE A 21 -5.31 -11.67 6.20
CA PHE A 21 -4.86 -12.90 6.86
C PHE A 21 -5.01 -12.91 8.39
N GLY A 22 -5.55 -11.83 8.95
CA GLY A 22 -5.86 -11.71 10.38
C GLY A 22 -7.34 -11.91 10.63
N ASP A 23 -8.02 -10.80 10.96
CA ASP A 23 -9.44 -10.79 11.29
C ASP A 23 -10.34 -10.41 10.09
N GLY A 24 -9.73 -10.00 8.97
CA GLY A 24 -10.41 -9.60 7.74
C GLY A 24 -9.75 -8.41 7.04
N LEU A 25 -10.17 -8.15 5.79
CA LEU A 25 -9.60 -7.06 4.96
C LEU A 25 -9.75 -5.68 5.61
N GLU A 26 -10.90 -5.42 6.21
CA GLU A 26 -11.23 -4.13 6.82
C GLU A 26 -10.61 -3.99 8.22
N GLU A 27 -10.67 -5.06 9.01
CA GLU A 27 -10.15 -5.14 10.37
C GLU A 27 -8.63 -5.02 10.39
N ASP A 28 -7.95 -5.72 9.49
CA ASP A 28 -6.49 -5.67 9.36
C ASP A 28 -5.99 -4.27 8.94
N ALA A 29 -6.81 -3.51 8.20
CA ALA A 29 -6.49 -2.16 7.80
C ALA A 29 -6.67 -1.10 8.92
N TRP A 30 -7.21 -1.48 10.08
CA TRP A 30 -7.49 -0.53 11.16
C TRP A 30 -6.27 0.29 11.58
N ALA A 31 -5.14 -0.35 11.78
CA ALA A 31 -3.92 0.35 12.21
C ALA A 31 -3.43 1.36 11.18
N VAL A 32 -3.45 0.99 9.89
CA VAL A 32 -3.08 1.88 8.77
C VAL A 32 -3.99 3.10 8.75
N ARG A 33 -5.30 2.88 8.86
CA ARG A 33 -6.31 3.96 8.87
C ARG A 33 -6.15 4.89 10.07
N LEU A 34 -5.89 4.32 11.26
CA LEU A 34 -5.65 5.10 12.46
C LEU A 34 -4.42 6.02 12.29
N PHE A 35 -3.31 5.48 11.83
CA PHE A 35 -2.10 6.27 11.60
C PHE A 35 -2.33 7.32 10.51
N ALA A 36 -3.04 6.98 9.45
CA ALA A 36 -3.36 7.92 8.39
C ALA A 36 -4.29 9.05 8.85
N ALA A 37 -5.18 8.81 9.81
CA ALA A 37 -6.06 9.85 10.37
C ALA A 37 -5.32 10.80 11.33
N GLU A 38 -4.36 10.26 12.08
CA GLU A 38 -3.75 10.93 13.23
C GLU A 38 -2.38 11.58 12.95
N LEU A 39 -1.73 11.23 11.83
CA LEU A 39 -0.40 11.71 11.51
C LEU A 39 -0.40 12.54 10.23
N PRO A 40 0.42 13.60 10.16
CA PRO A 40 0.56 14.41 8.95
C PRO A 40 1.30 13.68 7.84
N GLU A 41 2.20 12.76 8.19
CA GLU A 41 3.06 12.02 7.27
C GLU A 41 3.08 10.54 7.61
N LEU A 42 3.03 9.69 6.57
CA LEU A 42 3.00 8.23 6.71
C LEU A 42 3.46 7.59 5.41
N LEU A 43 4.23 6.51 5.53
CA LEU A 43 4.53 5.60 4.42
C LEU A 43 3.87 4.25 4.68
N VAL A 44 3.23 3.69 3.66
CA VAL A 44 2.67 2.33 3.72
C VAL A 44 3.13 1.55 2.50
N THR A 45 3.72 0.38 2.71
CA THR A 45 4.00 -0.57 1.63
C THR A 45 2.93 -1.65 1.64
N SER A 46 2.21 -1.81 0.55
CA SER A 46 1.23 -2.87 0.35
C SER A 46 1.71 -3.84 -0.70
N SER A 47 1.44 -5.13 -0.51
CA SER A 47 1.90 -6.18 -1.42
C SER A 47 0.74 -7.07 -1.86
N CYS A 48 0.70 -7.40 -3.15
CA CYS A 48 -0.24 -8.37 -3.71
C CYS A 48 0.33 -9.81 -3.73
N SER A 49 1.48 -10.03 -3.10
CA SER A 49 2.12 -11.35 -3.09
C SER A 49 1.29 -12.39 -2.35
N LYS A 50 0.67 -12.03 -1.22
CA LYS A 50 -0.08 -12.96 -0.38
C LYS A 50 -1.56 -12.95 -0.73
N ASN A 51 -2.27 -11.87 -0.48
CA ASN A 51 -3.72 -11.78 -0.63
C ASN A 51 -4.24 -11.91 -2.07
N PHE A 52 -3.40 -11.76 -3.09
CA PHE A 52 -3.71 -12.10 -4.49
C PHE A 52 -2.92 -13.32 -5.00
N GLY A 53 -2.07 -13.94 -4.18
CA GLY A 53 -1.22 -15.05 -4.61
C GLY A 53 -0.18 -14.72 -5.69
N LEU A 54 0.07 -13.44 -5.96
CA LEU A 54 0.91 -12.95 -7.05
C LEU A 54 2.39 -12.81 -6.66
N TYR A 55 2.96 -13.87 -6.07
CA TYR A 55 4.34 -13.84 -5.52
C TYR A 55 5.41 -13.48 -6.55
N ARG A 56 5.28 -14.01 -7.77
CA ARG A 56 6.28 -13.85 -8.85
C ARG A 56 6.07 -12.61 -9.70
N GLU A 57 4.87 -12.05 -9.69
CA GLU A 57 4.53 -10.86 -10.48
C GLU A 57 5.14 -9.57 -9.91
N ARG A 58 5.66 -9.61 -8.70
CA ARG A 58 6.32 -8.49 -8.02
C ARG A 58 5.44 -7.23 -7.98
N THR A 59 4.16 -7.43 -7.62
CA THR A 59 3.14 -6.38 -7.60
C THR A 59 2.88 -5.89 -6.19
N GLY A 60 2.80 -4.59 -6.03
CA GLY A 60 2.51 -3.90 -4.78
C GLY A 60 2.43 -2.40 -4.99
N ALA A 61 2.25 -1.66 -3.93
CA ALA A 61 2.15 -0.21 -3.95
C ALA A 61 2.88 0.42 -2.76
N LEU A 62 3.49 1.57 -3.00
CA LEU A 62 3.91 2.49 -1.95
C LEU A 62 2.89 3.63 -1.88
N ILE A 63 2.28 3.78 -0.72
CA ILE A 63 1.32 4.84 -0.43
C ILE A 63 2.03 5.86 0.46
N VAL A 64 1.93 7.12 0.09
CA VAL A 64 2.54 8.23 0.83
C VAL A 64 1.46 9.21 1.25
N ARG A 65 1.42 9.54 2.52
CA ARG A 65 0.67 10.66 3.07
C ARG A 65 1.63 11.79 3.43
N ALA A 66 1.30 12.99 3.05
CA ALA A 66 1.98 14.22 3.47
C ALA A 66 0.97 15.33 3.76
N ASP A 67 1.40 16.37 4.45
CA ASP A 67 0.57 17.46 4.95
C ASP A 67 0.12 18.44 3.85
N ASN A 68 0.81 18.45 2.70
CA ASN A 68 0.43 19.30 1.58
C ASN A 68 0.71 18.69 0.21
N VAL A 69 0.05 19.23 -0.83
CA VAL A 69 0.10 18.73 -2.21
C VAL A 69 1.47 18.97 -2.85
N GLU A 70 2.14 20.07 -2.55
CA GLU A 70 3.45 20.39 -3.14
C GLU A 70 4.49 19.34 -2.70
N LYS A 71 4.53 19.02 -1.40
CA LYS A 71 5.35 17.92 -0.88
C LYS A 71 5.07 16.60 -1.59
N LEU A 72 3.78 16.26 -1.79
CA LEU A 72 3.41 15.01 -2.46
C LEU A 72 3.91 14.97 -3.92
N LEU A 73 3.86 16.08 -4.64
CA LEU A 73 4.38 16.17 -6.00
C LEU A 73 5.91 15.98 -6.04
N ASP A 74 6.62 16.60 -5.11
CA ASP A 74 8.07 16.45 -4.97
C ASP A 74 8.45 15.00 -4.63
N ILE A 75 7.80 14.42 -3.63
CA ILE A 75 8.01 13.01 -3.24
C ILE A 75 7.73 12.09 -4.41
N ARG A 76 6.61 12.26 -5.12
CA ARG A 76 6.27 11.48 -6.30
C ARG A 76 7.35 11.57 -7.38
N SER A 77 7.87 12.75 -7.63
CA SER A 77 8.95 12.99 -8.59
C SER A 77 10.22 12.20 -8.21
N GLN A 78 10.62 12.27 -6.94
CA GLN A 78 11.80 11.54 -6.44
C GLN A 78 11.59 10.03 -6.48
N LEU A 79 10.41 9.54 -6.09
CA LEU A 79 10.08 8.12 -6.15
C LEU A 79 10.08 7.59 -7.60
N ALA A 80 9.54 8.37 -8.55
CA ALA A 80 9.57 8.02 -9.96
C ALA A 80 11.01 7.94 -10.51
N PHE A 81 11.87 8.88 -10.10
CA PHE A 81 13.29 8.87 -10.44
C PHE A 81 14.00 7.62 -9.87
N LEU A 82 13.78 7.31 -8.60
CA LEU A 82 14.36 6.13 -7.96
C LEU A 82 13.88 4.83 -8.63
N ALA A 83 12.57 4.71 -8.88
CA ALA A 83 12.00 3.56 -9.57
C ALA A 83 12.61 3.37 -10.96
N ARG A 84 12.75 4.46 -11.71
CA ARG A 84 13.36 4.45 -13.04
C ARG A 84 14.81 3.96 -13.01
N ASN A 85 15.57 4.33 -12.00
CA ASN A 85 16.97 3.93 -11.85
C ASN A 85 17.13 2.49 -11.35
N LEU A 86 16.19 2.01 -10.51
CA LEU A 86 16.29 0.66 -9.91
C LEU A 86 15.85 -0.44 -10.87
N TRP A 87 14.75 -0.25 -11.61
CA TRP A 87 14.17 -1.29 -12.46
C TRP A 87 13.59 -0.79 -13.80
N SER A 88 13.79 0.48 -14.12
CA SER A 88 13.40 1.11 -15.40
C SER A 88 11.91 1.02 -15.67
N THR A 89 11.45 0.00 -16.40
CA THR A 89 10.04 -0.24 -16.73
C THR A 89 9.65 -1.60 -16.18
N PRO A 90 8.97 -1.68 -15.02
CA PRO A 90 8.50 -2.94 -14.47
C PRO A 90 7.39 -3.56 -15.33
N PRO A 91 7.20 -4.90 -15.28
CA PRO A 91 6.08 -5.55 -15.96
C PRO A 91 4.75 -5.04 -15.41
N SER A 92 3.76 -4.87 -16.28
CA SER A 92 2.41 -4.39 -15.91
C SER A 92 1.41 -5.50 -15.64
N HIS A 93 1.76 -6.76 -15.94
CA HIS A 93 0.83 -7.89 -15.87
C HIS A 93 0.18 -8.06 -14.50
N GLY A 94 0.95 -8.14 -13.44
CA GLY A 94 0.41 -8.31 -12.09
C GLY A 94 -0.50 -7.17 -11.64
N ALA A 95 -0.14 -5.92 -11.98
CA ALA A 95 -1.00 -4.77 -11.70
C ALA A 95 -2.31 -4.81 -12.50
N ALA A 96 -2.27 -5.28 -13.75
CA ALA A 96 -3.47 -5.45 -14.58
C ALA A 96 -4.41 -6.53 -14.00
N VAL A 97 -3.86 -7.65 -13.53
CA VAL A 97 -4.65 -8.70 -12.85
C VAL A 97 -5.37 -8.15 -11.61
N VAL A 98 -4.65 -7.43 -10.76
CA VAL A 98 -5.25 -6.81 -9.56
C VAL A 98 -6.32 -5.79 -9.94
N ALA A 99 -6.07 -4.96 -10.95
CA ALA A 99 -7.02 -3.96 -11.40
C ALA A 99 -8.30 -4.59 -11.96
N GLU A 100 -8.20 -5.68 -12.69
CA GLU A 100 -9.35 -6.45 -13.21
C GLU A 100 -10.19 -7.03 -12.06
N ILE A 101 -9.55 -7.72 -11.12
CA ILE A 101 -10.23 -8.32 -9.96
C ILE A 101 -10.95 -7.25 -9.12
N LEU A 102 -10.28 -6.16 -8.81
CA LEU A 102 -10.89 -5.10 -7.99
C LEU A 102 -11.88 -4.22 -8.75
N GLY A 103 -11.81 -4.18 -10.07
CA GLY A 103 -12.69 -3.42 -10.95
C GLY A 103 -14.01 -4.11 -11.26
N ASP A 104 -14.09 -5.42 -11.12
CA ASP A 104 -15.28 -6.24 -11.35
C ASP A 104 -15.90 -6.68 -10.02
N ALA A 105 -17.20 -6.46 -9.83
CA ALA A 105 -17.88 -6.73 -8.56
C ALA A 105 -17.96 -8.23 -8.22
N GLU A 106 -18.10 -9.09 -9.23
CA GLU A 106 -18.19 -10.54 -9.04
C GLU A 106 -16.81 -11.11 -8.71
N LEU A 107 -15.78 -10.74 -9.46
CA LEU A 107 -14.41 -11.16 -9.20
C LEU A 107 -13.91 -10.67 -7.84
N LYS A 108 -14.23 -9.43 -7.48
CA LYS A 108 -13.89 -8.87 -6.16
C LYS A 108 -14.56 -9.64 -5.03
N SER A 109 -15.84 -10.03 -5.19
CA SER A 109 -16.55 -10.83 -4.19
C SER A 109 -15.89 -12.19 -4.01
N LEU A 110 -15.61 -12.89 -5.12
CA LEU A 110 -14.92 -14.19 -5.08
C LEU A 110 -13.55 -14.08 -4.39
N TRP A 111 -12.76 -13.08 -4.75
CA TRP A 111 -11.47 -12.83 -4.12
C TRP A 111 -11.60 -12.54 -2.61
N THR A 112 -12.60 -11.74 -2.21
CA THR A 112 -12.84 -11.41 -0.79
C THR A 112 -13.19 -12.66 0.02
N ASP A 113 -13.93 -13.59 -0.57
CA ASP A 113 -14.34 -14.84 0.08
C ASP A 113 -13.18 -15.85 0.21
N GLU A 114 -12.15 -15.72 -0.64
CA GLU A 114 -10.95 -16.58 -0.61
C GLU A 114 -9.87 -16.10 0.36
N VAL A 115 -9.78 -14.80 0.61
CA VAL A 115 -8.77 -14.18 1.47
C VAL A 115 -9.14 -14.30 2.94
#